data_5012d5a67716d1738456036477986726
#
_entry.id   5012d5a67716d1738456036477986726
#
_cell.length_a   1.000
_cell.length_b   1.000
_cell.length_c   1.000
_cell.angle_alpha   90.00
_cell.angle_beta   90.00
_cell.angle_gamma   90.00
#
_symmetry.space_group_name_H-M   'P 1'
#
loop_
_entity.id
_entity.type
_entity.pdbx_description
1 polymer ?
#
loop_
_entity_poly.entity_id
_entity_poly.type
_entity_poly.pdbx_seq_one_letter_code
_entity_poly.pdbx_strand_id
1 'polypeptide(L)'
;FISQAAITGESAILEKSCRTLCYKEQEPITQLENLAFMATTVISGKGEGIVLAVGTDTLYGGFTKPDSEDKNSFQKGANSIAWVMIRFMAVLVPIVFLILGITGGKWLESFAFALSVAVGLMPEMLPMVITACLAKGSLAMGKKQTIIKDLNAMQSFGSMDVLCMDKTGTLTNESILLEYYMDILGNENTEVLDLAYLNSSYHSGVRNPIDNAILACKSMPGREIHYAKLLTEYQKKDEIPFDYTRKFVSTLVQDSTGNSHLIMKGDIAHILSRCSHVEYRGTRLPMEKDARQSVFSVVGEMLQDGMKVIAVARKNVGTRKEITPDDEKDMTLVGYLSFFDAPKQTASESVTALKRLKVIPKILTGDQAAIALSVCRRVGISAEHILTGTQLDEMTD
;
A
#
# COMPACT_ATOMS: atom_id res chain seq x y z
N PHE A 1 -2.37 3.97 18.03
CA PHE A 1 -2.15 4.10 16.58
C PHE A 1 -1.51 2.83 16.05
N ILE A 2 -2.10 2.24 15.02
CA ILE A 2 -1.61 1.02 14.38
C ILE A 2 -1.48 1.19 12.86
N SER A 3 -0.52 0.49 12.26
CA SER A 3 -0.43 0.31 10.81
C SER A 3 -1.04 -1.03 10.43
N GLN A 4 -1.95 -1.03 9.48
CA GLN A 4 -2.62 -2.23 8.93
C GLN A 4 -2.10 -2.58 7.52
N ALA A 5 -0.93 -2.06 7.13
CA ALA A 5 -0.37 -2.25 5.79
C ALA A 5 -0.28 -3.72 5.37
N ALA A 6 -0.02 -4.64 6.30
CA ALA A 6 0.04 -6.08 6.02
C ALA A 6 -1.31 -6.70 5.61
N ILE A 7 -2.43 -6.03 5.90
CA ILE A 7 -3.79 -6.52 5.58
C ILE A 7 -4.39 -5.74 4.42
N THR A 8 -4.22 -4.40 4.44
CA THR A 8 -4.88 -3.51 3.49
C THR A 8 -3.99 -3.12 2.32
N GLY A 9 -2.68 -3.36 2.40
CA GLY A 9 -1.69 -2.85 1.44
C GLY A 9 -1.42 -1.34 1.56
N GLU A 10 -2.14 -0.62 2.43
CA GLU A 10 -2.00 0.83 2.58
C GLU A 10 -1.17 1.19 3.80
N SER A 11 -0.26 2.16 3.65
CA SER A 11 0.62 2.64 4.73
C SER A 11 -0.07 3.62 5.69
N ALA A 12 -1.39 3.78 5.62
CA ALA A 12 -2.14 4.65 6.51
C ALA A 12 -2.04 4.18 7.96
N ILE A 13 -1.81 5.14 8.87
CA ILE A 13 -1.81 4.90 10.31
C ILE A 13 -3.22 5.16 10.83
N LEU A 14 -3.81 4.17 11.51
CA LEU A 14 -5.16 4.24 12.05
C LEU A 14 -5.14 4.39 13.56
N GLU A 15 -6.00 5.26 14.07
CA GLU A 15 -6.26 5.35 15.50
C GLU A 15 -7.22 4.24 15.94
N LYS A 16 -6.94 3.60 17.06
CA LYS A 16 -7.83 2.60 17.67
C LYS A 16 -8.32 3.08 19.01
N SER A 17 -9.60 2.84 19.27
CA SER A 17 -10.26 3.26 20.50
C SER A 17 -11.19 2.17 21.03
N CYS A 18 -11.46 2.18 22.34
CA CYS A 18 -12.37 1.22 22.97
C CYS A 18 -13.85 1.65 22.92
N ARG A 19 -14.20 2.62 22.07
CA ARG A 19 -15.58 3.10 21.95
C ARG A 19 -16.49 2.02 21.40
N THR A 20 -17.70 1.93 21.94
CA THR A 20 -18.74 1.06 21.36
C THR A 20 -19.20 1.67 20.03
N LEU A 21 -19.08 0.92 18.97
CA LEU A 21 -19.48 1.33 17.62
C LEU A 21 -20.77 0.59 17.24
N CYS A 22 -21.67 1.31 16.57
CA CYS A 22 -22.77 0.67 15.86
C CYS A 22 -22.25 0.26 14.48
N TYR A 23 -22.01 -1.05 14.30
CA TYR A 23 -21.55 -1.60 13.03
C TYR A 23 -22.64 -1.44 11.97
N LYS A 24 -22.27 -0.92 10.81
CA LYS A 24 -23.09 -0.89 9.60
C LYS A 24 -22.54 -1.96 8.64
N GLU A 25 -23.39 -2.83 8.14
CA GLU A 25 -23.01 -3.95 7.25
C GLU A 25 -22.20 -3.53 6.00
N GLN A 26 -22.19 -2.25 5.67
CA GLN A 26 -21.47 -1.72 4.50
C GLN A 26 -20.06 -1.19 4.81
N GLU A 27 -19.65 -1.14 6.09
CA GLU A 27 -18.32 -0.65 6.48
C GLU A 27 -17.33 -1.80 6.53
N PRO A 28 -16.15 -1.69 5.87
CA PRO A 28 -15.11 -2.70 5.98
C PRO A 28 -14.68 -2.91 7.44
N ILE A 29 -14.62 -4.17 7.86
CA ILE A 29 -14.23 -4.53 9.25
C ILE A 29 -12.87 -3.93 9.62
N THR A 30 -11.96 -3.77 8.66
CA THR A 30 -10.63 -3.18 8.84
C THR A 30 -10.66 -1.71 9.26
N GLN A 31 -11.75 -0.99 9.01
CA GLN A 31 -11.92 0.41 9.41
C GLN A 31 -12.47 0.59 10.83
N LEU A 32 -12.96 -0.48 11.46
CA LEU A 32 -13.52 -0.38 12.81
C LEU A 32 -12.43 -0.01 13.82
N GLU A 33 -12.68 1.06 14.58
CA GLU A 33 -11.72 1.63 15.54
C GLU A 33 -11.48 0.70 16.75
N ASN A 34 -12.44 -0.11 17.11
CA ASN A 34 -12.38 -0.99 18.28
C ASN A 34 -11.84 -2.40 17.98
N LEU A 35 -11.41 -2.65 16.75
CA LEU A 35 -10.80 -3.93 16.34
C LEU A 35 -9.32 -3.74 15.95
N ALA A 36 -8.48 -4.61 16.46
CA ALA A 36 -7.08 -4.76 16.06
C ALA A 36 -6.88 -6.16 15.46
N PHE A 37 -6.06 -6.26 14.42
CA PHE A 37 -5.93 -7.48 13.64
C PHE A 37 -4.52 -8.07 13.77
N MET A 38 -4.42 -9.40 13.63
CA MET A 38 -3.15 -10.10 13.51
C MET A 38 -2.32 -9.51 12.35
N ALA A 39 -1.01 -9.50 12.47
CA ALA A 39 -0.04 -8.93 11.51
C ALA A 39 -0.09 -7.40 11.36
N THR A 40 -0.79 -6.68 12.24
CA THR A 40 -0.70 -5.21 12.31
C THR A 40 0.39 -4.77 13.28
N THR A 41 0.95 -3.57 13.05
CA THR A 41 2.06 -3.03 13.86
C THR A 41 1.57 -1.86 14.70
N VAL A 42 1.82 -1.88 16.01
CA VAL A 42 1.58 -0.74 16.89
C VAL A 42 2.67 0.29 16.65
N ILE A 43 2.29 1.48 16.17
CA ILE A 43 3.20 2.60 15.88
C ILE A 43 3.41 3.43 17.14
N SER A 44 2.34 3.70 17.87
CA SER A 44 2.41 4.43 19.15
C SER A 44 1.23 4.09 20.06
N GLY A 45 1.41 4.35 21.37
CA GLY A 45 0.43 4.06 22.37
C GLY A 45 0.47 2.62 22.87
N LYS A 46 -0.51 2.25 23.70
CA LYS A 46 -0.71 0.92 24.26
C LYS A 46 -2.21 0.67 24.40
N GLY A 47 -2.60 -0.59 24.36
CA GLY A 47 -3.99 -0.99 24.54
C GLY A 47 -4.09 -2.40 25.11
N GLU A 48 -5.22 -2.69 25.70
CA GLU A 48 -5.61 -4.02 26.16
C GLU A 48 -6.84 -4.44 25.37
N GLY A 49 -6.95 -5.72 25.03
CA GLY A 49 -8.04 -6.23 24.23
C GLY A 49 -8.36 -7.67 24.55
N ILE A 50 -9.51 -8.12 24.07
CA ILE A 50 -9.97 -9.51 24.16
C ILE A 50 -9.68 -10.16 22.82
N VAL A 51 -9.01 -11.32 22.85
CA VAL A 51 -8.74 -12.10 21.63
C VAL A 51 -10.04 -12.76 21.17
N LEU A 52 -10.46 -12.43 19.94
CA LEU A 52 -11.70 -12.95 19.34
C LEU A 52 -11.46 -14.14 18.41
N ALA A 53 -10.29 -14.18 17.73
CA ALA A 53 -9.93 -15.25 16.80
C ALA A 53 -8.42 -15.51 16.86
N VAL A 54 -8.02 -16.74 16.58
CA VAL A 54 -6.62 -17.19 16.60
C VAL A 54 -6.27 -18.02 15.38
N GLY A 55 -4.99 -18.00 14.97
CA GLY A 55 -4.49 -18.83 13.88
C GLY A 55 -5.21 -18.59 12.55
N THR A 56 -5.73 -19.65 11.96
CA THR A 56 -6.42 -19.62 10.66
C THR A 56 -7.78 -18.93 10.69
N ASP A 57 -8.34 -18.70 11.88
CA ASP A 57 -9.64 -18.02 12.02
C ASP A 57 -9.50 -16.50 12.08
N THR A 58 -8.28 -15.99 12.16
CA THR A 58 -8.01 -14.55 12.03
C THR A 58 -8.17 -14.11 10.58
N LEU A 59 -8.43 -12.81 10.37
CA LEU A 59 -8.49 -12.24 9.03
C LEU A 59 -7.21 -12.53 8.22
N TYR A 60 -6.04 -12.31 8.82
CA TYR A 60 -4.75 -12.62 8.20
C TYR A 60 -4.55 -14.14 7.98
N GLY A 61 -4.96 -14.97 8.92
CA GLY A 61 -4.89 -16.42 8.79
C GLY A 61 -5.76 -16.96 7.65
N GLY A 62 -6.88 -16.31 7.37
CA GLY A 62 -7.73 -16.60 6.21
C GLY A 62 -7.00 -16.41 4.88
N PHE A 63 -6.18 -15.38 4.76
CA PHE A 63 -5.37 -15.12 3.55
C PHE A 63 -4.19 -16.09 3.39
N THR A 64 -3.72 -16.69 4.48
CA THR A 64 -2.58 -17.61 4.45
C THR A 64 -3.00 -19.09 4.32
N LYS A 65 -4.29 -19.38 4.25
CA LYS A 65 -4.73 -20.75 3.90
C LYS A 65 -4.13 -21.10 2.54
N PRO A 66 -3.33 -22.18 2.44
CA PRO A 66 -2.90 -22.62 1.14
C PRO A 66 -4.16 -22.95 0.33
N ASP A 67 -4.41 -22.16 -0.72
CA ASP A 67 -5.33 -22.58 -1.77
C ASP A 67 -4.94 -23.98 -2.18
N SER A 68 -5.95 -24.82 -2.39
CA SER A 68 -5.81 -26.22 -2.78
C SER A 68 -4.58 -26.39 -3.66
N GLU A 69 -3.71 -27.35 -3.30
CA GLU A 69 -2.45 -27.66 -3.99
C GLU A 69 -2.63 -27.80 -5.51
N ASP A 70 -2.80 -26.71 -6.22
CA ASP A 70 -2.69 -26.72 -7.66
C ASP A 70 -1.24 -27.01 -8.00
N LYS A 71 -0.98 -28.29 -8.23
CA LYS A 71 0.32 -28.80 -8.63
C LYS A 71 0.78 -27.99 -9.85
N ASN A 72 1.85 -27.22 -9.68
CA ASN A 72 2.47 -26.49 -10.79
C ASN A 72 2.66 -27.41 -11.99
N SER A 73 2.59 -26.87 -13.20
CA SER A 73 2.75 -27.62 -14.45
C SER A 73 4.03 -28.46 -14.45
N PHE A 74 5.09 -28.01 -13.77
CA PHE A 74 6.33 -28.74 -13.59
C PHE A 74 6.16 -29.97 -12.67
N GLN A 75 5.44 -29.85 -11.54
CA GLN A 75 5.13 -30.99 -10.67
C GLN A 75 4.26 -32.02 -11.39
N LYS A 76 3.30 -31.57 -12.21
CA LYS A 76 2.51 -32.42 -13.10
C LYS A 76 3.42 -33.15 -14.10
N GLY A 77 4.40 -32.44 -14.69
CA GLY A 77 5.41 -33.02 -15.58
C GLY A 77 6.31 -34.04 -14.89
N ALA A 78 6.85 -33.72 -13.71
CA ALA A 78 7.69 -34.63 -12.93
C ALA A 78 6.92 -35.90 -12.52
N ASN A 79 5.66 -35.76 -12.09
CA ASN A 79 4.78 -36.89 -11.80
C ASN A 79 4.50 -37.73 -13.06
N SER A 80 4.33 -37.09 -14.22
CA SER A 80 4.14 -37.80 -15.49
C SER A 80 5.36 -38.69 -15.86
N ILE A 81 6.58 -38.13 -15.67
CA ILE A 81 7.83 -38.87 -15.86
C ILE A 81 7.91 -40.06 -14.91
N ALA A 82 7.59 -39.83 -13.61
CA ALA A 82 7.57 -40.92 -12.64
C ALA A 82 6.60 -42.06 -13.02
N TRP A 83 5.39 -41.70 -13.49
CA TRP A 83 4.42 -42.68 -13.98
C TRP A 83 4.89 -43.43 -15.22
N VAL A 84 5.59 -42.80 -16.17
CA VAL A 84 6.19 -43.45 -17.31
C VAL A 84 7.22 -44.45 -16.85
N MET A 85 8.10 -44.07 -15.91
CA MET A 85 9.11 -44.98 -15.35
C MET A 85 8.51 -46.16 -14.61
N ILE A 86 7.45 -45.95 -13.81
CA ILE A 86 6.73 -47.04 -13.13
C ILE A 86 6.12 -48.01 -14.14
N ARG A 87 5.48 -47.55 -15.21
CA ARG A 87 4.94 -48.39 -16.27
C ARG A 87 6.05 -49.17 -16.95
N PHE A 88 7.18 -48.53 -17.24
CA PHE A 88 8.32 -49.19 -17.84
C PHE A 88 8.88 -50.29 -16.94
N MET A 89 9.01 -50.03 -15.62
CA MET A 89 9.45 -51.03 -14.65
C MET A 89 8.44 -52.17 -14.55
N ALA A 90 7.12 -51.89 -14.51
CA ALA A 90 6.09 -52.87 -14.43
C ALA A 90 6.10 -53.89 -15.61
N VAL A 91 6.65 -53.50 -16.72
CA VAL A 91 6.84 -54.39 -17.92
C VAL A 91 8.20 -55.07 -17.88
N LEU A 92 9.28 -54.28 -17.70
CA LEU A 92 10.64 -54.78 -17.81
C LEU A 92 11.02 -55.76 -16.71
N VAL A 93 10.68 -55.45 -15.45
CA VAL A 93 11.07 -56.31 -14.30
C VAL A 93 10.48 -57.72 -14.37
N PRO A 94 9.18 -57.94 -14.67
CA PRO A 94 8.64 -59.28 -14.88
C PRO A 94 9.30 -60.00 -16.08
N ILE A 95 9.58 -59.32 -17.18
CA ILE A 95 10.25 -59.93 -18.33
C ILE A 95 11.64 -60.43 -17.92
N VAL A 96 12.45 -59.60 -17.25
CA VAL A 96 13.79 -60.00 -16.78
C VAL A 96 13.70 -61.17 -15.80
N PHE A 97 12.74 -61.13 -14.88
CA PHE A 97 12.48 -62.22 -13.94
C PHE A 97 12.16 -63.57 -14.64
N LEU A 98 11.27 -63.52 -15.62
CA LEU A 98 10.87 -64.73 -16.37
C LEU A 98 12.05 -65.27 -17.22
N ILE A 99 12.76 -64.40 -17.92
CA ILE A 99 13.92 -64.85 -18.75
C ILE A 99 14.96 -65.53 -17.87
N LEU A 100 15.34 -64.90 -16.73
CA LEU A 100 16.36 -65.46 -15.85
C LEU A 100 15.89 -66.70 -15.13
N GLY A 101 14.62 -66.79 -14.73
CA GLY A 101 14.03 -67.95 -14.08
C GLY A 101 14.00 -69.15 -14.99
N ILE A 102 13.64 -68.95 -16.29
CA ILE A 102 13.57 -70.03 -17.27
C ILE A 102 14.96 -70.47 -17.72
N THR A 103 15.90 -69.53 -17.96
CA THR A 103 17.23 -69.88 -18.43
C THR A 103 18.17 -70.37 -17.36
N GLY A 104 18.05 -69.85 -16.11
CA GLY A 104 18.95 -70.18 -14.99
C GLY A 104 18.41 -71.23 -14.02
N GLY A 105 17.13 -71.59 -14.05
CA GLY A 105 16.49 -72.54 -13.15
C GLY A 105 16.44 -72.17 -11.65
N LYS A 106 16.95 -70.99 -11.27
CA LYS A 106 17.09 -70.51 -9.90
C LYS A 106 16.14 -69.32 -9.65
N TRP A 107 14.89 -69.60 -9.40
CA TRP A 107 13.83 -68.59 -9.26
C TRP A 107 14.09 -67.54 -8.16
N LEU A 108 14.66 -67.95 -7.04
CA LEU A 108 14.95 -67.04 -5.92
C LEU A 108 16.04 -66.03 -6.26
N GLU A 109 17.13 -66.48 -6.92
CA GLU A 109 18.20 -65.60 -7.39
C GLU A 109 17.72 -64.66 -8.50
N SER A 110 16.88 -65.18 -9.42
CA SER A 110 16.26 -64.36 -10.46
C SER A 110 15.32 -63.31 -9.93
N PHE A 111 14.58 -63.63 -8.85
CA PHE A 111 13.74 -62.62 -8.16
C PHE A 111 14.58 -61.54 -7.49
N ALA A 112 15.62 -61.92 -6.75
CA ALA A 112 16.50 -60.95 -6.10
C ALA A 112 17.18 -60.02 -7.13
N PHE A 113 17.58 -60.58 -8.29
CA PHE A 113 18.17 -59.78 -9.39
C PHE A 113 17.14 -58.80 -10.00
N ALA A 114 15.93 -59.32 -10.31
CA ALA A 114 14.85 -58.52 -10.86
C ALA A 114 14.46 -57.35 -9.92
N LEU A 115 14.44 -57.61 -8.60
CA LEU A 115 14.20 -56.59 -7.56
C LEU A 115 15.32 -55.55 -7.56
N SER A 116 16.57 -55.98 -7.68
CA SER A 116 17.72 -55.08 -7.78
C SER A 116 17.64 -54.17 -9.03
N VAL A 117 17.20 -54.70 -10.14
CA VAL A 117 16.94 -53.93 -11.38
C VAL A 117 15.81 -52.91 -11.15
N ALA A 118 14.74 -53.33 -10.48
CA ALA A 118 13.64 -52.41 -10.15
C ALA A 118 14.10 -51.21 -9.29
N VAL A 119 14.90 -51.48 -8.26
CA VAL A 119 15.45 -50.41 -7.40
C VAL A 119 16.41 -49.51 -8.19
N GLY A 120 17.27 -50.10 -9.01
CA GLY A 120 18.24 -49.33 -9.83
C GLY A 120 17.61 -48.47 -10.91
N LEU A 121 16.39 -48.80 -11.35
CA LEU A 121 15.62 -47.98 -12.30
C LEU A 121 14.80 -46.85 -11.65
N MET A 122 14.74 -46.81 -10.30
CA MET A 122 14.04 -45.71 -9.63
C MET A 122 14.79 -44.38 -9.80
N PRO A 123 14.11 -43.33 -10.24
CA PRO A 123 14.73 -42.02 -10.41
C PRO A 123 14.87 -41.27 -9.07
N GLU A 124 15.61 -41.86 -8.10
CA GLU A 124 15.78 -41.30 -6.75
C GLU A 124 16.49 -39.94 -6.76
N MET A 125 17.35 -39.71 -7.73
CA MET A 125 18.13 -38.49 -7.86
C MET A 125 17.34 -37.29 -8.45
N LEU A 126 16.19 -37.51 -9.08
CA LEU A 126 15.45 -36.46 -9.77
C LEU A 126 14.97 -35.35 -8.80
N PRO A 127 14.32 -35.64 -7.66
CA PRO A 127 13.92 -34.62 -6.69
C PRO A 127 15.13 -33.83 -6.14
N MET A 128 16.24 -34.52 -5.89
CA MET A 128 17.46 -33.91 -5.38
C MET A 128 18.08 -32.91 -6.38
N VAL A 129 18.16 -33.29 -7.66
CA VAL A 129 18.67 -32.41 -8.72
C VAL A 129 17.78 -31.19 -8.89
N ILE A 130 16.45 -31.39 -8.87
CA ILE A 130 15.49 -30.28 -8.96
C ILE A 130 15.69 -29.30 -7.80
N THR A 131 15.72 -29.80 -6.56
CA THR A 131 15.91 -28.96 -5.37
C THR A 131 17.24 -28.20 -5.42
N ALA A 132 18.33 -28.86 -5.86
CA ALA A 132 19.62 -28.21 -6.02
C ALA A 132 19.60 -27.10 -7.09
N CYS A 133 18.91 -27.33 -8.21
CA CYS A 133 18.73 -26.31 -9.25
C CYS A 133 17.91 -25.12 -8.76
N LEU A 134 16.83 -25.36 -8.03
CA LEU A 134 15.99 -24.31 -7.45
C LEU A 134 16.78 -23.50 -6.40
N ALA A 135 17.52 -24.16 -5.52
CA ALA A 135 18.38 -23.49 -4.52
C ALA A 135 19.43 -22.61 -5.21
N LYS A 136 20.10 -23.12 -6.25
CA LYS A 136 21.07 -22.34 -7.02
C LYS A 136 20.42 -21.15 -7.73
N GLY A 137 19.24 -21.33 -8.29
CA GLY A 137 18.46 -20.26 -8.90
C GLY A 137 18.06 -19.18 -7.88
N SER A 138 17.57 -19.60 -6.70
CA SER A 138 17.21 -18.69 -5.61
C SER A 138 18.41 -17.86 -5.14
N LEU A 139 19.59 -18.48 -5.00
CA LEU A 139 20.83 -17.75 -4.68
C LEU A 139 21.23 -16.74 -5.76
N ALA A 140 21.03 -17.08 -7.04
CA ALA A 140 21.31 -16.16 -8.14
C ALA A 140 20.37 -14.96 -8.12
N MET A 141 19.09 -15.16 -7.80
CA MET A 141 18.11 -14.09 -7.65
C MET A 141 18.37 -13.27 -6.38
N GLY A 142 18.79 -13.89 -5.28
CA GLY A 142 19.21 -13.20 -4.06
C GLY A 142 20.34 -12.20 -4.30
N LYS A 143 21.31 -12.53 -5.18
CA LYS A 143 22.36 -11.59 -5.61
C LYS A 143 21.82 -10.38 -6.39
N LYS A 144 20.63 -10.48 -6.96
CA LYS A 144 19.90 -9.40 -7.61
C LYS A 144 18.85 -8.73 -6.70
N GLN A 145 19.03 -8.89 -5.37
CA GLN A 145 18.14 -8.31 -4.36
C GLN A 145 16.69 -8.81 -4.41
N THR A 146 16.47 -10.03 -4.91
CA THR A 146 15.16 -10.66 -4.98
C THR A 146 15.10 -11.82 -3.99
N ILE A 147 14.15 -11.77 -3.05
CA ILE A 147 13.91 -12.85 -2.09
C ILE A 147 12.73 -13.68 -2.58
N ILE A 148 12.99 -14.97 -2.77
CA ILE A 148 11.96 -15.93 -3.16
C ILE A 148 11.40 -16.58 -1.90
N LYS A 149 10.13 -16.38 -1.64
CA LYS A 149 9.44 -16.96 -0.47
C LYS A 149 9.04 -18.42 -0.68
N ASP A 150 8.62 -18.75 -1.91
CA ASP A 150 8.32 -20.12 -2.31
C ASP A 150 9.23 -20.59 -3.43
N LEU A 151 10.08 -21.57 -3.14
CA LEU A 151 11.01 -22.14 -4.10
C LEU A 151 10.30 -22.82 -5.29
N ASN A 152 9.11 -23.38 -5.07
CA ASN A 152 8.35 -24.03 -6.13
C ASN A 152 7.82 -23.01 -7.17
N ALA A 153 7.53 -21.78 -6.75
CA ALA A 153 7.12 -20.71 -7.64
C ALA A 153 8.18 -20.35 -8.68
N MET A 154 9.48 -20.57 -8.37
CA MET A 154 10.57 -20.31 -9.33
C MET A 154 10.45 -21.12 -10.61
N GLN A 155 9.86 -22.30 -10.55
CA GLN A 155 9.70 -23.16 -11.71
C GLN A 155 8.78 -22.52 -12.76
N SER A 156 7.84 -21.69 -12.32
CA SER A 156 6.87 -21.02 -13.18
C SER A 156 7.37 -19.67 -13.72
N PHE A 157 8.49 -19.13 -13.22
CA PHE A 157 8.99 -17.81 -13.64
C PHE A 157 9.26 -17.72 -15.15
N GLY A 158 9.74 -18.80 -15.76
CA GLY A 158 10.04 -18.82 -17.20
C GLY A 158 8.81 -18.94 -18.11
N SER A 159 7.65 -19.27 -17.55
CA SER A 159 6.36 -19.45 -18.27
C SER A 159 5.32 -18.44 -17.83
N MET A 160 5.72 -17.39 -17.10
CA MET A 160 4.82 -16.37 -16.59
C MET A 160 4.31 -15.48 -17.73
N ASP A 161 2.99 -15.41 -17.89
CA ASP A 161 2.31 -14.53 -18.85
C ASP A 161 1.81 -13.26 -18.21
N VAL A 162 1.45 -13.30 -16.92
CA VAL A 162 0.89 -12.20 -16.16
C VAL A 162 1.67 -12.01 -14.87
N LEU A 163 2.06 -10.78 -14.57
CA LEU A 163 2.67 -10.39 -13.30
C LEU A 163 1.72 -9.46 -12.53
N CYS A 164 1.14 -9.96 -11.46
CA CYS A 164 0.40 -9.15 -10.51
C CYS A 164 1.35 -8.51 -9.51
N MET A 165 1.27 -7.19 -9.36
CA MET A 165 2.16 -6.44 -8.48
C MET A 165 1.36 -5.42 -7.67
N ASP A 166 1.82 -5.17 -6.44
CA ASP A 166 1.31 -4.09 -5.61
C ASP A 166 1.75 -2.73 -6.19
N LYS A 167 0.92 -1.70 -5.98
CA LYS A 167 1.25 -0.32 -6.34
C LYS A 167 2.22 0.31 -5.34
N THR A 168 1.82 0.33 -4.05
CA THR A 168 2.49 1.09 -2.99
C THR A 168 3.77 0.42 -2.53
N GLY A 169 4.90 1.14 -2.55
CA GLY A 169 6.21 0.58 -2.20
C GLY A 169 6.83 -0.32 -3.29
N THR A 170 6.05 -0.79 -4.28
CA THR A 170 6.53 -1.60 -5.41
C THR A 170 6.77 -0.74 -6.64
N LEU A 171 5.72 -0.17 -7.23
CA LEU A 171 5.83 0.76 -8.36
C LEU A 171 6.09 2.19 -7.93
N THR A 172 5.57 2.58 -6.76
CA THR A 172 5.77 3.89 -6.16
C THR A 172 6.73 3.81 -4.98
N ASN A 173 7.29 4.96 -4.60
CA ASN A 173 7.98 5.10 -3.33
C ASN A 173 6.98 4.98 -2.17
N GLU A 174 7.45 4.64 -0.98
CA GLU A 174 6.64 4.67 0.23
C GLU A 174 6.35 6.12 0.71
N SER A 175 7.10 7.08 0.18
CA SER A 175 6.96 8.50 0.49
C SER A 175 6.06 9.20 -0.51
N ILE A 176 5.12 9.96 0.01
CA ILE A 176 4.28 10.88 -0.75
C ILE A 176 5.10 12.14 -1.01
N LEU A 177 5.01 12.72 -2.21
CA LEU A 177 5.63 14.00 -2.55
C LEU A 177 4.58 15.10 -2.61
N LEU A 178 4.91 16.28 -2.08
CA LEU A 178 4.13 17.49 -2.31
C LEU A 178 4.38 17.95 -3.75
N GLU A 179 3.31 18.03 -4.55
CA GLU A 179 3.39 18.44 -5.96
C GLU A 179 3.02 19.92 -6.12
N TYR A 180 1.87 20.31 -5.55
CA TYR A 180 1.39 21.69 -5.66
C TYR A 180 0.94 22.26 -4.31
N TYR A 181 1.09 23.57 -4.18
CA TYR A 181 0.54 24.39 -3.09
C TYR A 181 -0.13 25.61 -3.73
N MET A 182 -1.46 25.66 -3.65
CA MET A 182 -2.30 26.52 -4.48
C MET A 182 -3.31 27.31 -3.68
N ASP A 183 -3.65 28.50 -4.20
CA ASP A 183 -4.80 29.28 -3.76
C ASP A 183 -6.13 28.61 -4.18
N ILE A 184 -7.25 29.24 -3.87
CA ILE A 184 -8.59 28.74 -4.17
C ILE A 184 -8.91 28.61 -5.68
N LEU A 185 -8.13 29.24 -6.54
CA LEU A 185 -8.28 29.22 -8.00
C LEU A 185 -7.26 28.32 -8.69
N GLY A 186 -6.36 27.65 -7.94
CA GLY A 186 -5.34 26.78 -8.49
C GLY A 186 -4.04 27.47 -8.87
N ASN A 187 -3.82 28.74 -8.48
CA ASN A 187 -2.54 29.40 -8.66
C ASN A 187 -1.58 29.05 -7.52
N GLU A 188 -0.28 28.98 -7.83
CA GLU A 188 0.74 28.72 -6.81
C GLU A 188 0.71 29.79 -5.71
N ASN A 189 0.66 29.35 -4.43
CA ASN A 189 0.62 30.24 -3.27
C ASN A 189 1.47 29.69 -2.13
N THR A 190 2.62 30.32 -1.88
CA THR A 190 3.57 29.94 -0.84
C THR A 190 3.02 30.10 0.56
N GLU A 191 2.08 31.01 0.81
CA GLU A 191 1.46 31.20 2.11
C GLU A 191 0.69 29.95 2.58
N VAL A 192 0.03 29.25 1.64
CA VAL A 192 -0.65 27.97 1.95
C VAL A 192 0.34 26.95 2.49
N LEU A 193 1.53 26.88 1.86
CA LEU A 193 2.59 25.97 2.27
C LEU A 193 3.18 26.36 3.62
N ASP A 194 3.40 27.67 3.87
CA ASP A 194 3.94 28.19 5.13
C ASP A 194 3.00 27.89 6.31
N LEU A 195 1.71 28.09 6.12
CA LEU A 195 0.70 27.74 7.13
C LEU A 195 0.66 26.22 7.41
N ALA A 196 0.71 25.42 6.36
CA ALA A 196 0.74 23.96 6.49
C ALA A 196 2.04 23.48 7.16
N TYR A 197 3.16 24.13 6.86
CA TYR A 197 4.45 23.83 7.49
C TYR A 197 4.43 24.14 8.98
N LEU A 198 3.89 25.31 9.38
CA LEU A 198 3.70 25.66 10.80
C LEU A 198 2.82 24.62 11.51
N ASN A 199 1.69 24.26 10.91
CA ASN A 199 0.78 23.28 11.48
C ASN A 199 1.48 21.91 11.63
N SER A 200 2.18 21.41 10.60
CA SER A 200 2.90 20.11 10.65
C SER A 200 4.09 20.13 11.60
N SER A 201 4.76 21.29 11.78
CA SER A 201 5.91 21.42 12.69
C SER A 201 5.50 21.39 14.15
N TYR A 202 4.37 21.98 14.47
CA TYR A 202 3.89 22.14 15.83
C TYR A 202 2.89 21.07 16.29
N HIS A 203 2.41 20.26 15.39
CA HIS A 203 1.57 19.10 15.72
C HIS A 203 2.36 18.06 16.52
N SER A 204 1.84 17.71 17.71
CA SER A 204 2.51 16.78 18.64
C SER A 204 2.13 15.31 18.42
N GLY A 205 1.17 15.03 17.56
CA GLY A 205 0.71 13.67 17.24
C GLY A 205 1.71 12.88 16.38
N VAL A 206 1.32 11.65 16.04
CA VAL A 206 2.10 10.83 15.13
C VAL A 206 2.12 11.50 13.74
N ARG A 207 3.31 11.78 13.24
CA ARG A 207 3.48 12.37 11.90
C ARG A 207 3.10 11.35 10.84
N ASN A 208 2.15 11.72 10.04
CA ASN A 208 1.73 10.94 8.89
C ASN A 208 2.61 11.23 7.65
N PRO A 209 2.51 10.45 6.57
CA PRO A 209 3.27 10.69 5.34
C PRO A 209 3.07 12.09 4.73
N ILE A 210 1.87 12.69 4.88
CA ILE A 210 1.55 14.04 4.42
C ILE A 210 2.36 15.07 5.20
N ASP A 211 2.42 14.96 6.53
CA ASP A 211 3.23 15.84 7.37
C ASP A 211 4.71 15.76 7.02
N ASN A 212 5.21 14.54 6.80
CA ASN A 212 6.60 14.33 6.39
C ASN A 212 6.89 14.98 5.03
N ALA A 213 5.96 14.90 4.07
CA ALA A 213 6.10 15.54 2.76
C ALA A 213 6.13 17.08 2.87
N ILE A 214 5.28 17.66 3.72
CA ILE A 214 5.27 19.10 3.97
C ILE A 214 6.58 19.53 4.62
N LEU A 215 7.05 18.82 5.64
CA LEU A 215 8.28 19.16 6.35
C LEU A 215 9.53 18.96 5.51
N ALA A 216 9.50 18.03 4.53
CA ALA A 216 10.60 17.83 3.58
C ALA A 216 10.84 19.04 2.68
N CYS A 217 9.85 19.92 2.50
CA CYS A 217 10.00 21.16 1.72
C CYS A 217 11.08 22.11 2.25
N LYS A 218 11.46 21.98 3.53
CA LYS A 218 12.61 22.69 4.09
C LYS A 218 13.90 22.42 3.33
N SER A 219 14.08 21.22 2.78
CA SER A 219 15.26 20.81 2.05
C SER A 219 15.30 21.30 0.59
N MET A 220 14.26 22.00 0.14
CA MET A 220 14.26 22.61 -1.20
C MET A 220 15.25 23.78 -1.26
N PRO A 221 15.95 23.96 -2.40
CA PRO A 221 16.93 25.05 -2.54
C PRO A 221 16.35 26.42 -2.17
N GLY A 222 17.03 27.13 -1.27
CA GLY A 222 16.66 28.48 -0.83
C GLY A 222 15.56 28.56 0.24
N ARG A 223 14.91 27.45 0.63
CA ARG A 223 13.81 27.46 1.60
C ARG A 223 14.23 27.18 3.05
N GLU A 224 15.42 26.66 3.28
CA GLU A 224 15.88 26.30 4.63
C GLU A 224 15.90 27.52 5.58
N ILE A 225 16.45 28.65 5.12
CA ILE A 225 16.53 29.91 5.88
C ILE A 225 15.11 30.47 6.12
N HIS A 226 14.24 30.40 5.11
CA HIS A 226 12.87 30.87 5.20
C HIS A 226 12.10 30.13 6.32
N TYR A 227 12.12 28.80 6.33
CA TYR A 227 11.41 28.02 7.34
C TYR A 227 12.03 28.12 8.74
N ALA A 228 13.36 28.26 8.83
CA ALA A 228 14.00 28.53 10.11
C ALA A 228 13.51 29.88 10.70
N LYS A 229 13.42 30.92 9.87
CA LYS A 229 12.88 32.23 10.26
C LYS A 229 11.40 32.14 10.64
N LEU A 230 10.59 31.45 9.84
CA LEU A 230 9.15 31.25 10.09
C LEU A 230 8.90 30.63 11.47
N LEU A 231 9.67 29.60 11.86
CA LEU A 231 9.57 28.98 13.17
C LEU A 231 10.04 29.87 14.33
N THR A 232 10.87 30.90 14.07
CA THR A 232 11.23 31.89 15.09
C THR A 232 10.19 33.00 15.24
N GLU A 233 9.47 33.32 14.15
CA GLU A 233 8.44 34.35 14.13
C GLU A 233 7.13 33.88 14.77
N TYR A 234 6.83 32.57 14.72
CA TYR A 234 5.60 31.99 15.27
C TYR A 234 5.91 31.01 16.41
N GLN A 235 5.18 31.13 17.51
CA GLN A 235 5.29 30.23 18.67
C GLN A 235 3.99 29.43 18.83
N LYS A 236 4.12 28.13 19.01
CA LYS A 236 2.98 27.29 19.37
C LYS A 236 2.40 27.71 20.72
N LYS A 237 1.08 27.83 20.80
CA LYS A 237 0.33 28.06 22.04
C LYS A 237 -0.50 26.86 22.45
N ASP A 238 -1.24 26.29 21.52
CA ASP A 238 -2.13 25.16 21.74
C ASP A 238 -2.36 24.33 20.49
N GLU A 239 -2.98 23.18 20.60
CA GLU A 239 -3.39 22.36 19.48
C GLU A 239 -4.61 21.51 19.81
N ILE A 240 -5.40 21.18 18.77
CA ILE A 240 -6.38 20.11 18.80
C ILE A 240 -5.91 19.02 17.85
N PRO A 241 -5.50 17.84 18.37
CA PRO A 241 -4.95 16.77 17.57
C PRO A 241 -5.91 16.27 16.50
N PHE A 242 -5.38 15.53 15.54
CA PHE A 242 -6.16 14.87 14.50
C PHE A 242 -7.18 13.92 15.13
N ASP A 243 -8.39 13.94 14.60
CA ASP A 243 -9.47 13.04 14.96
C ASP A 243 -10.12 12.53 13.67
N TYR A 244 -10.40 11.23 13.59
CA TYR A 244 -11.00 10.60 12.41
C TYR A 244 -12.42 11.09 12.10
N THR A 245 -13.16 11.54 13.13
CA THR A 245 -14.50 12.12 12.92
C THR A 245 -14.39 13.50 12.31
N ARG A 246 -13.40 14.29 12.75
CA ARG A 246 -13.15 15.66 12.25
C ARG A 246 -12.31 15.67 10.97
N LYS A 247 -11.41 14.71 10.79
CA LYS A 247 -10.48 14.53 9.65
C LYS A 247 -9.56 15.73 9.37
N PHE A 248 -9.25 16.52 10.37
CA PHE A 248 -8.30 17.62 10.33
C PHE A 248 -7.59 17.83 11.67
N VAL A 249 -6.50 18.56 11.64
CA VAL A 249 -5.74 18.99 12.82
C VAL A 249 -5.74 20.50 12.89
N SER A 250 -5.84 21.04 14.09
CA SER A 250 -5.85 22.48 14.38
C SER A 250 -4.68 22.86 15.29
N THR A 251 -3.92 23.90 14.92
CA THR A 251 -2.78 24.39 15.70
C THR A 251 -2.94 25.89 15.93
N LEU A 252 -2.79 26.32 17.16
CA LEU A 252 -2.76 27.73 17.53
C LEU A 252 -1.33 28.21 17.62
N VAL A 253 -0.99 29.19 16.79
CA VAL A 253 0.33 29.84 16.79
C VAL A 253 0.20 31.32 17.07
N GLN A 254 1.15 31.91 17.76
CA GLN A 254 1.22 33.34 18.02
C GLN A 254 2.39 33.94 17.29
N ASP A 255 2.15 35.03 16.57
CA ASP A 255 3.18 35.78 15.86
C ASP A 255 3.98 36.71 16.81
N SER A 256 5.04 37.33 16.30
CA SER A 256 5.90 38.25 17.06
C SER A 256 5.20 39.53 17.51
N THR A 257 4.02 39.86 16.95
CA THR A 257 3.18 41.00 17.36
C THR A 257 2.21 40.66 18.48
N GLY A 258 2.13 39.37 18.87
CA GLY A 258 1.24 38.89 19.92
C GLY A 258 -0.14 38.43 19.42
N ASN A 259 -0.40 38.48 18.10
CA ASN A 259 -1.65 37.98 17.53
C ASN A 259 -1.60 36.45 17.38
N SER A 260 -2.67 35.80 17.74
CA SER A 260 -2.81 34.34 17.64
C SER A 260 -3.61 33.98 16.42
N HIS A 261 -3.06 32.99 15.67
CA HIS A 261 -3.62 32.46 14.44
C HIS A 261 -3.96 30.98 14.64
N LEU A 262 -5.21 30.63 14.43
CA LEU A 262 -5.67 29.25 14.37
C LEU A 262 -5.49 28.74 12.94
N ILE A 263 -4.70 27.68 12.76
CA ILE A 263 -4.40 27.06 11.47
C ILE A 263 -4.98 25.65 11.45
N MET A 264 -5.86 25.38 10.50
CA MET A 264 -6.46 24.06 10.28
C MET A 264 -5.93 23.44 8.98
N LYS A 265 -5.66 22.13 9.03
CA LYS A 265 -5.18 21.36 7.88
C LYS A 265 -5.82 19.97 7.88
N GLY A 266 -6.40 19.55 6.75
CA GLY A 266 -7.00 18.22 6.63
C GLY A 266 -7.92 18.04 5.43
N ASP A 267 -8.88 17.13 5.59
CA ASP A 267 -9.84 16.78 4.54
C ASP A 267 -10.65 18.00 4.07
N ILE A 268 -10.75 18.12 2.76
CA ILE A 268 -11.37 19.29 2.10
C ILE A 268 -12.82 19.48 2.52
N ALA A 269 -13.63 18.41 2.48
CA ALA A 269 -15.06 18.52 2.76
C ALA A 269 -15.31 18.97 4.20
N HIS A 270 -14.52 18.44 5.15
CA HIS A 270 -14.60 18.76 6.56
C HIS A 270 -14.12 20.19 6.85
N ILE A 271 -13.02 20.64 6.26
CA ILE A 271 -12.54 22.02 6.41
C ILE A 271 -13.51 23.01 5.78
N LEU A 272 -14.03 22.74 4.57
CA LEU A 272 -15.02 23.59 3.93
C LEU A 272 -16.30 23.75 4.74
N SER A 273 -16.69 22.74 5.50
CA SER A 273 -17.85 22.85 6.41
C SER A 273 -17.64 23.83 7.56
N ARG A 274 -16.38 24.14 7.90
CA ARG A 274 -15.97 25.06 8.95
C ARG A 274 -15.64 26.46 8.44
N CYS A 275 -15.55 26.64 7.12
CA CYS A 275 -15.18 27.91 6.50
C CYS A 275 -16.42 28.72 6.12
N SER A 276 -16.43 29.98 6.51
CA SER A 276 -17.40 31.01 6.11
C SER A 276 -16.82 32.00 5.11
N HIS A 277 -15.51 31.99 4.92
CA HIS A 277 -14.78 32.90 4.04
C HIS A 277 -13.73 32.14 3.23
N VAL A 278 -13.30 32.77 2.14
CA VAL A 278 -12.16 32.37 1.32
C VAL A 278 -11.17 33.53 1.27
N GLU A 279 -9.92 33.21 1.05
CA GLU A 279 -8.88 34.20 0.83
C GLU A 279 -8.44 34.17 -0.62
N TYR A 280 -8.43 35.33 -1.25
CA TYR A 280 -7.92 35.49 -2.60
C TYR A 280 -7.02 36.73 -2.67
N ARG A 281 -5.76 36.53 -3.03
CA ARG A 281 -4.71 37.57 -3.12
C ARG A 281 -4.66 38.45 -1.84
N GLY A 282 -4.66 37.82 -0.68
CA GLY A 282 -4.62 38.52 0.61
C GLY A 282 -5.93 39.23 1.02
N THR A 283 -6.99 39.11 0.22
CA THR A 283 -8.30 39.70 0.54
C THR A 283 -9.25 38.59 1.01
N ARG A 284 -9.86 38.81 2.19
CA ARG A 284 -10.88 37.90 2.74
C ARG A 284 -12.24 38.22 2.12
N LEU A 285 -12.83 37.23 1.46
CA LEU A 285 -14.12 37.30 0.81
C LEU A 285 -15.10 36.30 1.45
N PRO A 286 -16.42 36.57 1.48
CA PRO A 286 -17.39 35.58 1.95
C PRO A 286 -17.40 34.36 1.02
N MET A 287 -17.61 33.17 1.59
CA MET A 287 -17.73 31.93 0.84
C MET A 287 -19.14 31.78 0.24
N GLU A 288 -19.37 32.40 -0.88
CA GLU A 288 -20.60 32.28 -1.65
C GLU A 288 -20.67 30.93 -2.40
N LYS A 289 -21.85 30.64 -2.98
CA LYS A 289 -22.04 29.37 -3.72
C LYS A 289 -21.06 29.22 -4.89
N ASP A 290 -20.77 30.30 -5.59
CA ASP A 290 -19.87 30.30 -6.76
C ASP A 290 -18.41 30.03 -6.34
N ALA A 291 -17.94 30.62 -5.23
CA ALA A 291 -16.63 30.34 -4.67
C ALA A 291 -16.51 28.87 -4.26
N ARG A 292 -17.55 28.31 -3.62
CA ARG A 292 -17.58 26.91 -3.21
C ARG A 292 -17.57 25.98 -4.44
N GLN A 293 -18.28 26.32 -5.51
CA GLN A 293 -18.30 25.53 -6.75
C GLN A 293 -16.95 25.57 -7.46
N SER A 294 -16.26 26.72 -7.49
CA SER A 294 -14.92 26.85 -8.04
C SER A 294 -13.92 25.97 -7.28
N VAL A 295 -14.00 25.95 -5.95
CA VAL A 295 -13.20 25.06 -5.09
C VAL A 295 -13.39 23.59 -5.48
N PHE A 296 -14.64 23.13 -5.61
CA PHE A 296 -14.92 21.75 -5.96
C PHE A 296 -14.48 21.41 -7.39
N SER A 297 -14.51 22.36 -8.32
CA SER A 297 -14.00 22.15 -9.68
C SER A 297 -12.50 21.92 -9.68
N VAL A 298 -11.72 22.82 -9.07
CA VAL A 298 -10.24 22.71 -8.97
C VAL A 298 -9.82 21.44 -8.26
N VAL A 299 -10.45 21.14 -7.13
CA VAL A 299 -10.17 19.92 -6.37
C VAL A 299 -10.58 18.68 -7.15
N GLY A 300 -11.71 18.73 -7.87
CA GLY A 300 -12.17 17.61 -8.70
C GLY A 300 -11.19 17.26 -9.82
N GLU A 301 -10.60 18.26 -10.47
CA GLU A 301 -9.56 18.07 -11.49
C GLU A 301 -8.32 17.38 -10.90
N MET A 302 -7.82 17.86 -9.75
CA MET A 302 -6.67 17.24 -9.07
C MET A 302 -6.95 15.79 -8.66
N LEU A 303 -8.15 15.50 -8.14
CA LEU A 303 -8.54 14.14 -7.75
C LEU A 303 -8.67 13.22 -8.99
N GLN A 304 -9.14 13.73 -10.13
CA GLN A 304 -9.18 12.98 -11.39
C GLN A 304 -7.77 12.67 -11.91
N ASP A 305 -6.80 13.56 -11.65
CA ASP A 305 -5.39 13.33 -11.95
C ASP A 305 -4.70 12.38 -10.95
N GLY A 306 -5.47 11.84 -9.99
CA GLY A 306 -4.98 10.88 -9.01
C GLY A 306 -4.13 11.48 -7.89
N MET A 307 -4.31 12.76 -7.60
CA MET A 307 -3.63 13.42 -6.50
C MET A 307 -4.43 13.27 -5.20
N LYS A 308 -3.72 13.23 -4.07
CA LYS A 308 -4.33 13.40 -2.74
C LYS A 308 -4.33 14.87 -2.40
N VAL A 309 -5.48 15.43 -2.09
CA VAL A 309 -5.62 16.88 -1.84
C VAL A 309 -6.10 17.14 -0.43
N ILE A 310 -5.48 18.09 0.27
CA ILE A 310 -5.91 18.59 1.57
C ILE A 310 -6.10 20.09 1.52
N ALA A 311 -7.00 20.61 2.35
CA ALA A 311 -7.24 22.04 2.50
C ALA A 311 -6.47 22.62 3.68
N VAL A 312 -6.15 23.91 3.58
CA VAL A 312 -5.56 24.73 4.63
C VAL A 312 -6.45 25.93 4.86
N ALA A 313 -6.85 26.14 6.11
CA ALA A 313 -7.66 27.28 6.52
C ALA A 313 -7.02 27.99 7.73
N ARG A 314 -7.29 29.29 7.86
CA ARG A 314 -6.82 30.09 8.98
C ARG A 314 -7.91 30.98 9.57
N LYS A 315 -7.69 31.41 10.81
CA LYS A 315 -8.51 32.42 11.50
C LYS A 315 -7.63 33.19 12.48
N ASN A 316 -7.72 34.52 12.47
CA ASN A 316 -7.14 35.32 13.53
C ASN A 316 -8.06 35.30 14.75
N VAL A 317 -7.54 34.89 15.89
CA VAL A 317 -8.29 34.79 17.14
C VAL A 317 -7.81 35.78 18.21
N GLY A 318 -7.12 36.83 17.81
CA GLY A 318 -6.61 37.88 18.68
C GLY A 318 -5.45 37.41 19.57
N THR A 319 -5.56 37.56 20.87
CA THR A 319 -4.47 37.22 21.83
C THR A 319 -4.77 35.92 22.61
N ARG A 320 -5.60 35.05 22.07
CA ARG A 320 -5.96 33.77 22.73
C ARG A 320 -4.75 32.86 22.88
N LYS A 321 -4.71 32.11 23.98
CA LYS A 321 -3.64 31.14 24.27
C LYS A 321 -4.11 29.69 24.24
N GLU A 322 -5.42 29.46 24.29
CA GLU A 322 -6.05 28.15 24.29
C GLU A 322 -7.18 28.09 23.26
N ILE A 323 -7.44 26.92 22.69
CA ILE A 323 -8.50 26.67 21.73
C ILE A 323 -9.35 25.47 22.12
N THR A 324 -10.60 25.53 21.70
CA THR A 324 -11.57 24.45 21.86
C THR A 324 -12.15 24.07 20.49
N PRO A 325 -12.80 22.92 20.35
CA PRO A 325 -13.48 22.55 19.10
C PRO A 325 -14.53 23.56 18.62
N ASP A 326 -15.08 24.37 19.53
CA ASP A 326 -16.02 25.43 19.17
C ASP A 326 -15.38 26.62 18.47
N ASP A 327 -14.07 26.82 18.60
CA ASP A 327 -13.33 27.87 17.91
C ASP A 327 -13.08 27.54 16.43
N GLU A 328 -13.22 26.27 16.05
CA GLU A 328 -13.03 25.73 14.70
C GLU A 328 -14.22 26.06 13.77
N LYS A 329 -14.76 27.26 13.90
CA LYS A 329 -15.86 27.80 13.07
C LYS A 329 -15.46 29.14 12.50
N ASP A 330 -16.15 29.56 11.45
CA ASP A 330 -15.90 30.83 10.76
C ASP A 330 -14.44 31.00 10.29
N MET A 331 -13.88 29.90 9.78
CA MET A 331 -12.56 29.87 9.23
C MET A 331 -12.51 30.53 7.84
N THR A 332 -11.32 30.92 7.44
CA THR A 332 -11.04 31.40 6.08
C THR A 332 -10.22 30.35 5.33
N LEU A 333 -10.75 29.80 4.24
CA LEU A 333 -10.00 28.90 3.39
C LEU A 333 -8.90 29.70 2.66
N VAL A 334 -7.65 29.26 2.78
CA VAL A 334 -6.50 29.90 2.12
C VAL A 334 -6.14 29.18 0.83
N GLY A 335 -6.23 27.86 0.81
CA GLY A 335 -5.94 27.07 -0.38
C GLY A 335 -5.77 25.59 -0.10
N TYR A 336 -5.03 24.94 -1.00
CA TYR A 336 -4.86 23.49 -1.04
C TYR A 336 -3.40 23.09 -1.18
N LEU A 337 -3.12 21.90 -0.67
CA LEU A 337 -1.90 21.16 -0.95
C LEU A 337 -2.28 19.88 -1.69
N SER A 338 -1.61 19.59 -2.77
CA SER A 338 -1.79 18.32 -3.47
C SER A 338 -0.52 17.48 -3.41
N PHE A 339 -0.75 16.18 -3.24
CA PHE A 339 0.30 15.19 -3.04
C PHE A 339 0.15 14.10 -4.07
N PHE A 340 1.28 13.55 -4.44
CA PHE A 340 1.36 12.52 -5.44
C PHE A 340 2.26 11.36 -4.97
N ASP A 341 1.82 10.13 -5.26
CA ASP A 341 2.62 8.94 -5.03
C ASP A 341 3.63 8.79 -6.19
N ALA A 342 4.87 9.26 -5.99
CA ALA A 342 5.88 9.25 -7.05
C ALA A 342 6.26 7.83 -7.46
N PRO A 343 6.18 7.47 -8.76
CA PRO A 343 6.73 6.22 -9.25
C PRO A 343 8.24 6.15 -8.97
N LYS A 344 8.74 4.93 -8.71
CA LYS A 344 10.18 4.70 -8.66
C LYS A 344 10.79 5.00 -10.02
N GLN A 345 11.99 5.54 -10.03
CA GLN A 345 12.70 5.86 -11.29
C GLN A 345 12.84 4.64 -12.21
N THR A 346 13.01 3.44 -11.62
CA THR A 346 13.15 2.17 -12.34
C THR A 346 11.83 1.56 -12.80
N ALA A 347 10.68 2.08 -12.37
CA ALA A 347 9.38 1.46 -12.63
C ALA A 347 9.03 1.42 -14.13
N SER A 348 9.20 2.53 -14.85
CA SER A 348 8.90 2.62 -16.28
C SER A 348 9.79 1.71 -17.12
N GLU A 349 11.09 1.63 -16.79
CA GLU A 349 12.04 0.72 -17.45
C GLU A 349 11.67 -0.74 -17.22
N SER A 350 11.29 -1.09 -15.97
CA SER A 350 10.87 -2.43 -15.60
C SER A 350 9.59 -2.86 -16.33
N VAL A 351 8.61 -1.98 -16.41
CA VAL A 351 7.36 -2.22 -17.17
C VAL A 351 7.67 -2.42 -18.67
N THR A 352 8.57 -1.62 -19.22
CA THR A 352 9.00 -1.76 -20.62
C THR A 352 9.70 -3.11 -20.86
N ALA A 353 10.55 -3.53 -19.91
CA ALA A 353 11.22 -4.84 -20.00
C ALA A 353 10.22 -6.00 -19.93
N LEU A 354 9.22 -5.94 -19.02
CA LEU A 354 8.14 -6.94 -18.94
C LEU A 354 7.36 -7.05 -20.27
N LYS A 355 7.01 -5.93 -20.87
CA LYS A 355 6.33 -5.91 -22.18
C LYS A 355 7.15 -6.54 -23.29
N ARG A 356 8.48 -6.32 -23.32
CA ARG A 356 9.39 -6.98 -24.28
C ARG A 356 9.41 -8.50 -24.09
N LEU A 357 9.28 -8.97 -22.84
CA LEU A 357 9.17 -10.39 -22.51
C LEU A 357 7.76 -10.96 -22.74
N LYS A 358 6.82 -10.15 -23.22
CA LYS A 358 5.39 -10.49 -23.39
C LYS A 358 4.68 -10.83 -22.07
N VAL A 359 5.16 -10.32 -20.95
CA VAL A 359 4.52 -10.44 -19.64
C VAL A 359 3.60 -9.24 -19.45
N ILE A 360 2.34 -9.49 -19.11
CA ILE A 360 1.32 -8.48 -18.91
C ILE A 360 1.37 -8.03 -17.43
N PRO A 361 1.75 -6.77 -17.13
CA PRO A 361 1.69 -6.27 -15.77
C PRO A 361 0.24 -5.95 -15.37
N LYS A 362 -0.19 -6.44 -14.21
CA LYS A 362 -1.45 -6.11 -13.53
C LYS A 362 -1.14 -5.45 -12.20
N ILE A 363 -1.85 -4.37 -11.87
CA ILE A 363 -1.69 -3.67 -10.60
C ILE A 363 -2.83 -4.05 -9.67
N LEU A 364 -2.47 -4.43 -8.45
CA LEU A 364 -3.38 -4.64 -7.32
C LEU A 364 -3.16 -3.52 -6.32
N THR A 365 -4.24 -2.85 -5.88
CA THR A 365 -4.13 -1.74 -4.93
C THR A 365 -5.46 -1.52 -4.20
N GLY A 366 -5.38 -1.07 -2.95
CA GLY A 366 -6.53 -0.57 -2.19
C GLY A 366 -6.88 0.90 -2.47
N ASP A 367 -6.10 1.59 -3.31
CA ASP A 367 -6.36 2.99 -3.66
C ASP A 367 -7.59 3.17 -4.56
N GLN A 368 -8.08 4.40 -4.61
CA GLN A 368 -9.13 4.79 -5.55
C GLN A 368 -8.65 4.63 -7.01
N ALA A 369 -9.58 4.28 -7.90
CA ALA A 369 -9.30 4.02 -9.31
C ALA A 369 -8.55 5.17 -10.02
N ALA A 370 -8.87 6.42 -9.72
CA ALA A 370 -8.21 7.59 -10.31
C ALA A 370 -6.71 7.65 -9.96
N ILE A 371 -6.35 7.35 -8.70
CA ILE A 371 -4.95 7.31 -8.23
C ILE A 371 -4.18 6.18 -8.93
N ALA A 372 -4.79 4.99 -8.99
CA ALA A 372 -4.19 3.84 -9.67
C ALA A 372 -3.93 4.13 -11.16
N LEU A 373 -4.92 4.72 -11.86
CA LEU A 373 -4.82 5.11 -13.27
C LEU A 373 -3.71 6.12 -13.54
N SER A 374 -3.56 7.12 -12.67
CA SER A 374 -2.51 8.13 -12.80
C SER A 374 -1.12 7.48 -12.74
N VAL A 375 -0.88 6.57 -11.79
CA VAL A 375 0.37 5.82 -11.69
C VAL A 375 0.55 4.93 -12.92
N CYS A 376 -0.47 4.19 -13.37
CA CYS A 376 -0.42 3.36 -14.58
C CYS A 376 0.07 4.15 -15.81
N ARG A 377 -0.53 5.32 -16.07
CA ARG A 377 -0.16 6.19 -17.19
C ARG A 377 1.30 6.62 -17.12
N ARG A 378 1.78 7.03 -15.95
CA ARG A 378 3.16 7.51 -15.73
C ARG A 378 4.21 6.40 -15.89
N VAL A 379 3.90 5.17 -15.50
CA VAL A 379 4.81 4.03 -15.69
C VAL A 379 4.64 3.32 -17.03
N GLY A 380 3.68 3.75 -17.84
CA GLY A 380 3.45 3.21 -19.18
C GLY A 380 2.62 1.93 -19.21
N ILE A 381 1.79 1.65 -18.20
CA ILE A 381 0.84 0.53 -18.20
C ILE A 381 -0.48 1.00 -18.82
N SER A 382 -0.96 0.29 -19.85
CA SER A 382 -2.30 0.52 -20.41
C SER A 382 -3.34 -0.07 -19.46
N ALA A 383 -4.19 0.77 -18.89
CA ALA A 383 -5.29 0.34 -18.03
C ALA A 383 -6.62 0.62 -18.76
N GLU A 384 -6.99 -0.29 -19.65
CA GLU A 384 -8.28 -0.21 -20.40
C GLU A 384 -9.44 -0.71 -19.55
N HIS A 385 -9.18 -1.64 -18.64
CA HIS A 385 -10.17 -2.23 -17.75
C HIS A 385 -9.71 -2.13 -16.30
N ILE A 386 -10.58 -1.55 -15.47
CA ILE A 386 -10.41 -1.50 -14.02
C ILE A 386 -11.53 -2.33 -13.42
N LEU A 387 -11.15 -3.21 -12.50
CA LEU A 387 -12.08 -3.99 -11.71
C LEU A 387 -12.00 -3.50 -10.27
N THR A 388 -13.14 -3.21 -9.67
CA THR A 388 -13.24 -2.95 -8.23
C THR A 388 -13.46 -4.24 -7.46
N GLY A 389 -13.15 -4.26 -6.15
CA GLY A 389 -13.35 -5.44 -5.31
C GLY A 389 -14.79 -5.96 -5.37
N THR A 390 -15.78 -5.06 -5.31
CA THR A 390 -17.21 -5.42 -5.44
C THR A 390 -17.54 -6.07 -6.79
N GLN A 391 -16.93 -5.62 -7.87
CA GLN A 391 -17.13 -6.24 -9.19
C GLN A 391 -16.46 -7.62 -9.27
N LEU A 392 -15.29 -7.78 -8.61
CA LEU A 392 -14.61 -9.06 -8.53
C LEU A 392 -15.44 -10.10 -7.74
N ASP A 393 -16.06 -9.69 -6.64
CA ASP A 393 -16.90 -10.54 -5.81
C ASP A 393 -18.17 -11.02 -6.56
N GLU A 394 -18.64 -10.26 -7.54
CA GLU A 394 -19.80 -10.61 -8.40
C GLU A 394 -19.41 -11.48 -9.61
N MET A 395 -18.12 -11.61 -9.92
CA MET A 395 -17.65 -12.43 -11.04
C MET A 395 -17.55 -13.90 -10.62
N THR A 396 -17.96 -14.77 -11.50
CA THR A 396 -17.72 -16.23 -11.37
C THR A 396 -16.40 -16.58 -12.04
N ASP A 397 -15.73 -17.61 -11.52
CA ASP A 397 -14.48 -18.17 -12.07
C ASP A 397 -14.60 -18.63 -13.53
#